data_62818dc0a2fe318ec0cc4b1851d4c18b
#
_entry.id   62818dc0a2fe318ec0cc4b1851d4c18b
#
_cell.length_a   1.000
_cell.length_b   1.000
_cell.length_c   1.000
_cell.angle_alpha   90.00
_cell.angle_beta   90.00
_cell.angle_gamma   90.00
#
_symmetry.space_group_name_H-M   'P 1'
#
loop_
_entity.id
_entity.type
_entity.pdbx_description
1 polymer ?
#
loop_
_entity_poly.entity_id
_entity_poly.type
_entity_poly.pdbx_seq_one_letter_code
_entity_poly.pdbx_strand_id
1 'polypeptide(L)' 'MKYILIIWVCSFIQGNACKAPIEYPTIYDSWYECSRDAHVESIKLMSKMGYKNVNDYRVGTKYHCKSINTI' A
#
# COMPACT_ATOMS: atom_id res chain seq x y z
N MET A 1 17.48 11.77 1.27
CA MET A 1 17.11 10.43 1.71
C MET A 1 16.09 9.85 0.74
N LYS A 2 16.24 8.60 0.38
CA LYS A 2 15.35 7.94 -0.57
C LYS A 2 14.38 7.03 0.15
N TYR A 3 13.27 6.71 -0.50
CA TYR A 3 12.21 5.87 0.09
C TYR A 3 11.74 4.82 -0.89
N ILE A 4 11.38 3.65 -0.36
CA ILE A 4 10.68 2.62 -1.12
C ILE A 4 9.29 2.42 -0.52
N LEU A 5 8.33 2.09 -1.39
CA LEU A 5 6.94 1.92 -1.00
C LEU A 5 6.63 0.46 -0.77
N ILE A 6 6.02 0.16 0.37
CA ILE A 6 5.54 -1.16 0.72
C ILE A 6 4.06 -1.04 1.07
N ILE A 7 3.22 -1.85 0.44
CA ILE A 7 1.77 -1.82 0.71
C ILE A 7 1.30 -3.21 1.13
N TRP A 8 0.47 -3.25 2.18
CA TRP A 8 -0.24 -4.45 2.62
C TRP A 8 -1.71 -4.31 2.29
N VAL A 9 -2.29 -5.36 1.72
CA VAL A 9 -3.74 -5.46 1.51
C VAL A 9 -4.30 -6.27 2.67
N CYS A 10 -5.26 -5.71 3.39
CA CYS A 10 -5.78 -6.28 4.61
C CYS A 10 -7.29 -6.43 4.56
N SER A 11 -7.82 -7.43 5.26
CA SER A 11 -9.25 -7.58 5.50
C SER A 11 -9.53 -7.24 6.96
N PHE A 12 -10.55 -6.44 7.22
CA PHE A 12 -10.88 -5.97 8.55
C PHE A 12 -12.20 -6.55 9.09
N ILE A 13 -12.58 -7.72 8.59
CA ILE A 13 -13.82 -8.36 9.07
C ILE A 13 -13.68 -8.80 10.53
N GLN A 14 -12.58 -9.47 10.85
CA GLN A 14 -12.31 -9.96 12.20
C GLN A 14 -10.86 -9.63 12.56
N GLY A 15 -10.62 -8.38 12.93
CA GLY A 15 -9.27 -7.91 13.19
C GLY A 15 -8.51 -7.62 11.91
N ASN A 16 -7.20 -7.64 11.99
CA ASN A 16 -6.33 -7.29 10.86
C ASN A 16 -5.72 -8.54 10.25
N ALA A 17 -6.32 -9.03 9.17
CA ALA A 17 -5.75 -10.13 8.39
C ALA A 17 -5.13 -9.57 7.13
N CYS A 18 -3.82 -9.45 7.10
CA CYS A 18 -3.09 -8.84 5.97
C CYS A 18 -2.35 -9.90 5.18
N LYS A 19 -2.32 -9.73 3.86
CA LYS A 19 -1.53 -10.56 2.97
C LYS A 19 -0.07 -10.11 3.02
N ALA A 20 0.82 -10.90 2.40
CA ALA A 20 2.22 -10.54 2.28
C ALA A 20 2.38 -9.17 1.62
N PRO A 21 3.36 -8.37 2.06
CA PRO A 21 3.52 -7.03 1.53
C PRO A 21 3.95 -7.02 0.06
N ILE A 22 3.52 -5.98 -0.65
CA ILE A 22 3.92 -5.72 -2.02
C ILE A 22 4.98 -4.63 -1.98
N GLU A 23 6.19 -4.93 -2.41
CA GLU A 23 7.24 -3.92 -2.54
C GLU A 23 7.23 -3.39 -3.96
N TYR A 24 7.18 -2.07 -4.09
CA TYR A 24 7.21 -1.42 -5.38
C TYR A 24 8.65 -1.11 -5.78
N PRO A 25 9.04 -1.33 -7.04
CA PRO A 25 10.43 -1.13 -7.45
C PRO A 25 10.85 0.32 -7.58
N THR A 26 9.90 1.24 -7.54
CA THR A 26 10.19 2.66 -7.69
C THR A 26 10.87 3.22 -6.45
N ILE A 27 11.90 4.03 -6.64
CA ILE A 27 12.56 4.74 -5.56
C ILE A 27 12.10 6.19 -5.60
N TYR A 28 11.61 6.67 -4.45
CA TYR A 28 11.07 8.03 -4.34
C TYR A 28 12.08 8.95 -3.68
N ASP A 29 12.13 10.19 -4.14
CA ASP A 29 13.09 11.17 -3.63
C ASP A 29 12.64 11.82 -2.33
N SER A 30 11.34 11.73 -2.00
CA SER A 30 10.79 12.35 -0.80
C SER A 30 9.71 11.49 -0.19
N TRP A 31 9.47 11.71 1.11
CA TRP A 31 8.34 11.09 1.81
C TRP A 31 7.01 11.48 1.15
N TYR A 32 6.88 12.76 0.77
CA TYR A 32 5.64 13.24 0.15
C TYR A 32 5.28 12.44 -1.10
N GLU A 33 6.24 12.26 -1.99
CA GLU A 33 5.99 11.53 -3.23
C GLU A 33 5.65 10.06 -2.97
N CYS A 34 6.36 9.43 -2.03
CA CYS A 34 6.09 8.04 -1.66
C CYS A 34 4.68 7.91 -1.06
N SER A 35 4.32 8.78 -0.13
CA SER A 35 3.01 8.76 0.51
C SER A 35 1.88 9.02 -0.48
N ARG A 36 2.08 9.98 -1.39
CA ARG A 36 1.10 10.27 -2.42
C ARG A 36 0.84 9.05 -3.31
N ASP A 37 1.91 8.43 -3.78
CA ASP A 37 1.77 7.25 -4.64
C ASP A 37 1.22 6.05 -3.88
N ALA A 38 1.47 5.97 -2.57
CA ALA A 38 0.85 4.94 -1.73
C ALA A 38 -0.67 5.02 -1.80
N HIS A 39 -1.23 6.22 -1.75
CA HIS A 39 -2.67 6.41 -1.86
C HIS A 39 -3.18 6.07 -3.26
N VAL A 40 -2.46 6.50 -4.29
CA VAL A 40 -2.83 6.21 -5.68
C VAL A 40 -2.82 4.70 -5.94
N GLU A 41 -1.77 4.01 -5.51
CA GLU A 41 -1.66 2.57 -5.70
C GLU A 41 -2.69 1.80 -4.88
N SER A 42 -3.02 2.29 -3.70
CA SER A 42 -4.08 1.69 -2.87
C SER A 42 -5.43 1.77 -3.58
N ILE A 43 -5.74 2.89 -4.21
CA ILE A 43 -6.97 3.04 -4.96
C ILE A 43 -7.00 2.08 -6.14
N LYS A 44 -5.89 1.93 -6.85
CA LYS A 44 -5.79 1.00 -7.97
C LYS A 44 -6.01 -0.44 -7.53
N LEU A 45 -5.43 -0.84 -6.41
CA LEU A 45 -5.61 -2.19 -5.87
C LEU A 45 -7.07 -2.45 -5.51
N MET A 46 -7.71 -1.51 -4.84
CA MET A 46 -9.12 -1.65 -4.48
C MET A 46 -10.01 -1.68 -5.71
N SER A 47 -9.70 -0.89 -6.73
CA SER A 47 -10.46 -0.89 -7.99
C SER A 47 -10.37 -2.23 -8.71
N LYS A 48 -9.21 -2.87 -8.69
CA LYS A 48 -9.02 -4.20 -9.28
C LYS A 48 -9.84 -5.27 -8.56
N MET A 49 -9.95 -5.16 -7.24
CA MET A 49 -10.73 -6.12 -6.46
C MET A 49 -12.23 -5.94 -6.66
N GLY A 50 -12.66 -4.73 -6.96
CA GLY A 50 -14.04 -4.40 -7.23
C GLY A 50 -14.83 -4.07 -5.96
N TYR A 51 -15.94 -3.35 -6.17
CA TYR A 51 -16.79 -2.86 -5.10
C TYR A 51 -17.28 -3.99 -4.18
N LYS A 52 -17.77 -5.07 -4.78
CA LYS A 52 -18.36 -6.16 -3.99
C LYS A 52 -17.35 -6.81 -3.07
N ASN A 53 -16.17 -7.15 -3.59
CA ASN A 53 -15.14 -7.80 -2.78
C ASN A 53 -14.61 -6.89 -1.69
N VAL A 54 -14.36 -5.63 -2.02
CA VAL A 54 -13.87 -4.66 -1.04
C VAL A 54 -14.88 -4.50 0.08
N ASN A 55 -16.17 -4.41 -0.26
CA ASN A 55 -17.22 -4.21 0.71
C ASN A 55 -17.49 -5.46 1.55
N ASP A 56 -17.55 -6.64 0.90
CA ASP A 56 -17.86 -7.90 1.59
C ASP A 56 -16.77 -8.30 2.58
N TYR A 57 -15.51 -8.11 2.20
CA TYR A 57 -14.37 -8.50 3.05
C TYR A 57 -13.77 -7.33 3.82
N ARG A 58 -14.35 -6.15 3.70
CA ARG A 58 -13.86 -4.93 4.35
C ARG A 58 -12.38 -4.73 4.11
N VAL A 59 -12.03 -4.71 2.82
CA VAL A 59 -10.63 -4.60 2.41
C VAL A 59 -10.14 -3.18 2.59
N GLY A 60 -8.95 -3.05 3.12
CA GLY A 60 -8.24 -1.79 3.21
C GLY A 60 -6.78 -2.01 2.95
N THR A 61 -6.03 -0.94 2.90
CA THR A 61 -4.59 -1.02 2.71
C THR A 61 -3.88 -0.27 3.80
N LYS A 62 -2.68 -0.72 4.12
CA LYS A 62 -1.75 0.08 4.91
C LYS A 62 -0.44 0.16 4.15
N TYR A 63 0.34 1.20 4.39
CA TYR A 63 1.58 1.38 3.68
C TYR A 63 2.69 1.82 4.60
N HIS A 64 3.90 1.63 4.12
CA HIS A 64 5.11 2.12 4.77
C HIS A 64 6.05 2.66 3.72
N CYS A 65 6.52 3.87 3.93
CA CYS A 65 7.57 4.46 3.10
C CYS A 65 8.88 4.26 3.85
N LYS A 66 9.57 3.19 3.52
CA LYS A 66 10.80 2.80 4.18
C LYS A 66 11.96 3.65 3.65
N SER A 67 12.66 4.33 4.55
CA SER A 67 13.84 5.09 4.13
C SER A 67 14.99 4.14 3.82
N ILE A 68 15.71 4.45 2.76
CA ILE A 68 16.87 3.68 2.34
C ILE A 68 18.05 4.63 2.16
N ASN A 69 19.24 4.14 2.46
CA ASN A 69 20.46 4.88 2.18
C ASN A 69 20.95 4.47 0.80
N THR A 70 20.95 5.43 -0.12
CA THR A 70 21.58 5.25 -1.41
C THR A 70 22.89 5.99 -1.40
N ILE A 71 23.93 5.30 -1.74
CA ILE A 71 25.24 5.89 -1.85
C ILE A 71 25.50 6.30 -3.27
#